data_07ff8f566a280ecfd7abb5fb46e7842e
#
_entry.id   07ff8f566a280ecfd7abb5fb46e7842e
#
_cell.length_a   1.000
_cell.length_b   1.000
_cell.length_c   1.000
_cell.angle_alpha   90.00
_cell.angle_beta   90.00
_cell.angle_gamma   90.00
#
_symmetry.space_group_name_H-M   'P 1'
#
loop_
_entity.id
_entity.type
_entity.pdbx_description
1 polymer ?
#
loop_
_entity_poly.entity_id
_entity_poly.type
_entity_poly.pdbx_seq_one_letter_code
_entity_poly.pdbx_strand_id
1 'polypeptide(L)'
;MSDSQPRNPLPTVDVIIEYQGGIVLIERKNPPHGWALPGGFVDAGEPLWQAAVREAREETSLDVALSEQFHTYSDPRRDPRRHTLSTVFLGRGQGTLAAADDAAKAAVYHEHDLPPLAFDHGDILADYFRYRRDGTRPGPKR
;
A
#
# COMPACT_ATOMS: atom_id res chain seq x y z
N MET A 1 -15.35 34.29 -6.93
CA MET A 1 -14.92 34.11 -5.62
C MET A 1 -13.84 33.10 -5.53
N SER A 2 -12.94 33.46 -4.91
CA SER A 2 -11.90 32.54 -4.66
C SER A 2 -12.36 31.53 -3.66
N ASP A 3 -12.05 30.35 -3.94
CA ASP A 3 -12.24 29.32 -2.97
C ASP A 3 -11.19 29.46 -1.90
N SER A 4 -11.63 29.74 -0.70
CA SER A 4 -10.73 29.89 0.43
C SER A 4 -10.45 28.56 1.14
N GLN A 5 -11.05 27.46 0.66
CA GLN A 5 -10.81 26.16 1.27
C GLN A 5 -9.36 25.72 1.04
N PRO A 6 -8.63 25.33 2.09
CA PRO A 6 -7.29 24.83 1.91
C PRO A 6 -7.28 23.51 1.14
N ARG A 7 -6.24 23.36 0.33
CA ARG A 7 -6.00 22.09 -0.35
C ARG A 7 -5.04 21.27 0.49
N ASN A 8 -5.51 20.19 1.04
CA ASN A 8 -4.69 19.30 1.84
C ASN A 8 -4.36 18.04 1.06
N PRO A 9 -3.18 17.46 1.28
CA PRO A 9 -2.92 16.13 0.76
C PRO A 9 -3.93 15.14 1.33
N LEU A 10 -4.21 14.09 0.58
CA LEU A 10 -5.19 13.10 0.99
C LEU A 10 -4.51 11.93 1.70
N PRO A 11 -5.04 11.46 2.83
CA PRO A 11 -4.49 10.30 3.51
C PRO A 11 -4.86 9.01 2.77
N THR A 12 -3.86 8.16 2.59
CA THR A 12 -4.02 6.81 2.06
C THR A 12 -3.30 5.82 2.95
N VAL A 13 -3.55 4.55 2.74
CA VAL A 13 -2.83 3.46 3.37
C VAL A 13 -2.40 2.46 2.31
N ASP A 14 -1.29 1.79 2.54
CA ASP A 14 -0.85 0.64 1.77
C ASP A 14 -0.43 -0.46 2.75
N VAL A 15 -0.59 -1.71 2.35
CA VAL A 15 -0.32 -2.83 3.24
C VAL A 15 0.64 -3.80 2.57
N ILE A 16 1.75 -4.08 3.25
CA ILE A 16 2.65 -5.14 2.87
C ILE A 16 2.19 -6.39 3.60
N ILE A 17 1.56 -7.30 2.86
CA ILE A 17 0.93 -8.50 3.42
C ILE A 17 1.84 -9.69 3.17
N GLU A 18 2.39 -10.26 4.25
CA GLU A 18 3.08 -11.55 4.15
C GLU A 18 2.04 -12.65 4.01
N TYR A 19 2.22 -13.49 3.01
CA TYR A 19 1.29 -14.58 2.71
C TYR A 19 2.02 -15.66 1.93
N GLN A 20 1.97 -16.90 2.41
CA GLN A 20 2.59 -18.06 1.73
C GLN A 20 4.05 -17.83 1.32
N GLY A 21 4.83 -17.23 2.21
CA GLY A 21 6.27 -17.05 1.99
C GLY A 21 6.68 -15.87 1.13
N GLY A 22 5.73 -15.09 0.66
CA GLY A 22 5.98 -13.89 -0.14
C GLY A 22 5.14 -12.73 0.31
N ILE A 23 4.95 -11.77 -0.58
CA ILE A 23 4.07 -10.62 -0.34
C ILE A 23 2.99 -10.57 -1.41
N VAL A 24 1.85 -10.00 -1.02
CA VAL A 24 0.69 -9.91 -1.92
C VAL A 24 0.73 -8.60 -2.68
N LEU A 25 0.63 -8.68 -3.99
CA LEU A 25 0.44 -7.51 -4.86
C LEU A 25 -0.85 -7.67 -5.64
N ILE A 26 -1.42 -6.54 -6.06
CA ILE A 26 -2.60 -6.52 -6.93
C ILE A 26 -2.24 -5.84 -8.25
N GLU A 27 -2.89 -6.26 -9.34
CA GLU A 27 -2.78 -5.56 -10.61
C GLU A 27 -3.90 -4.54 -10.71
N ARG A 28 -3.55 -3.30 -11.00
CA ARG A 28 -4.50 -2.20 -11.04
C ARG A 28 -5.30 -2.22 -12.34
N LYS A 29 -6.62 -2.06 -12.23
CA LYS A 29 -7.52 -1.89 -13.39
C LYS A 29 -7.45 -0.49 -13.97
N ASN A 30 -7.22 0.52 -13.13
CA ASN A 30 -7.28 1.94 -13.50
C ASN A 30 -5.90 2.57 -13.50
N PRO A 31 -5.68 3.66 -14.26
CA PRO A 31 -4.40 4.37 -14.23
C PRO A 31 -4.07 4.89 -12.83
N PRO A 32 -2.80 4.92 -12.42
CA PRO A 32 -1.66 4.37 -13.15
C PRO A 32 -1.71 2.83 -13.16
N HIS A 33 -1.42 2.26 -14.33
CA HIS A 33 -1.42 0.81 -14.48
C HIS A 33 -0.14 0.19 -13.93
N GLY A 34 -0.21 -1.09 -13.64
CA GLY A 34 0.87 -1.87 -13.07
C GLY A 34 0.42 -2.58 -11.83
N TRP A 35 1.36 -3.23 -11.18
CA TRP A 35 1.11 -3.91 -9.92
C TRP A 35 1.37 -2.96 -8.75
N ALA A 36 0.70 -3.19 -7.65
CA ALA A 36 0.78 -2.30 -6.49
C ALA A 36 0.53 -3.06 -5.20
N LEU A 37 0.96 -2.45 -4.10
CA LEU A 37 0.52 -2.90 -2.78
C LEU A 37 -0.98 -2.69 -2.66
N PRO A 38 -1.70 -3.60 -1.98
CA PRO A 38 -3.10 -3.33 -1.63
C PRO A 38 -3.17 -2.07 -0.77
N GLY A 39 -4.16 -1.23 -1.06
CA GLY A 39 -4.32 0.02 -0.31
C GLY A 39 -5.33 0.94 -0.97
N GLY A 40 -5.53 2.09 -0.38
CA GLY A 40 -6.47 3.07 -0.90
C GLY A 40 -6.69 4.23 0.05
N PHE A 41 -7.69 5.02 -0.26
CA PHE A 41 -8.02 6.21 0.51
C PHE A 41 -8.67 5.85 1.84
N VAL A 42 -8.32 6.63 2.87
CA VAL A 42 -8.93 6.52 4.19
C VAL A 42 -10.28 7.21 4.16
N ASP A 43 -11.31 6.56 4.70
CA ASP A 43 -12.63 7.16 4.80
C ASP A 43 -12.73 8.08 6.01
N ALA A 44 -13.56 9.11 5.92
CA ALA A 44 -13.79 10.01 7.03
C ALA A 44 -14.29 9.23 8.25
N GLY A 45 -13.67 9.48 9.39
CA GLY A 45 -14.04 8.80 10.64
C GLY A 45 -13.39 7.45 10.84
N GLU A 46 -12.54 7.03 9.93
CA GLU A 46 -11.88 5.73 9.96
C GLU A 46 -10.42 5.90 10.41
N PRO A 47 -9.96 5.18 11.45
CA PRO A 47 -8.53 5.21 11.78
C PRO A 47 -7.72 4.48 10.72
N LEU A 48 -6.44 4.83 10.61
CA LEU A 48 -5.58 4.29 9.56
C LEU A 48 -5.50 2.77 9.57
N TRP A 49 -5.38 2.17 10.75
CA TRP A 49 -5.28 0.71 10.84
C TRP A 49 -6.54 0.01 10.31
N GLN A 50 -7.70 0.63 10.54
CA GLN A 50 -8.97 0.06 10.06
C GLN A 50 -9.06 0.18 8.54
N ALA A 51 -8.63 1.31 7.99
CA ALA A 51 -8.55 1.49 6.54
C ALA A 51 -7.65 0.44 5.90
N ALA A 52 -6.50 0.16 6.52
CA ALA A 52 -5.55 -0.84 6.03
C ALA A 52 -6.19 -2.24 5.98
N VAL A 53 -6.85 -2.65 7.04
CA VAL A 53 -7.53 -3.95 7.09
C VAL A 53 -8.66 -4.02 6.08
N ARG A 54 -9.44 -2.97 5.97
CA ARG A 54 -10.57 -2.90 5.02
C ARG A 54 -10.10 -2.96 3.58
N GLU A 55 -9.12 -2.15 3.20
CA GLU A 55 -8.62 -2.13 1.83
C GLU A 55 -7.98 -3.46 1.45
N ALA A 56 -7.21 -4.07 2.36
CA ALA A 56 -6.63 -5.38 2.11
C ALA A 56 -7.73 -6.41 1.82
N ARG A 57 -8.79 -6.41 2.62
CA ARG A 57 -9.88 -7.36 2.42
C ARG A 57 -10.65 -7.10 1.13
N GLU A 58 -10.91 -5.83 0.82
CA GLU A 58 -11.64 -5.47 -0.40
C GLU A 58 -10.87 -5.88 -1.67
N GLU A 59 -9.55 -5.80 -1.65
CA GLU A 59 -8.75 -6.04 -2.85
C GLU A 59 -8.18 -7.46 -2.94
N THR A 60 -7.99 -8.14 -1.83
CA THR A 60 -7.32 -9.44 -1.80
C THR A 60 -8.15 -10.57 -1.21
N SER A 61 -9.28 -10.27 -0.59
CA SER A 61 -10.13 -11.19 0.16
C SER A 61 -9.47 -11.78 1.41
N LEU A 62 -8.30 -11.27 1.80
CA LEU A 62 -7.59 -11.75 2.98
C LEU A 62 -7.97 -10.96 4.22
N ASP A 63 -8.02 -11.66 5.36
CA ASP A 63 -8.04 -11.04 6.67
C ASP A 63 -6.60 -10.80 7.10
N VAL A 64 -6.26 -9.54 7.41
CA VAL A 64 -4.89 -9.18 7.72
C VAL A 64 -4.75 -8.83 9.19
N ALA A 65 -3.81 -9.50 9.86
CA ALA A 65 -3.39 -9.13 11.21
C ALA A 65 -2.20 -8.18 11.07
N LEU A 66 -2.41 -6.91 11.39
CA LEU A 66 -1.36 -5.89 11.30
C LEU A 66 -0.36 -6.08 12.44
N SER A 67 0.93 -5.94 12.13
CA SER A 67 1.98 -6.03 13.12
C SER A 67 2.58 -4.67 13.48
N GLU A 68 2.68 -3.74 12.53
CA GLU A 68 3.28 -2.43 12.80
C GLU A 68 2.99 -1.44 11.68
N GLN A 69 3.10 -0.15 12.01
CA GLN A 69 3.24 0.90 11.01
C GLN A 69 4.71 0.93 10.59
N PHE A 70 4.94 0.94 9.30
CA PHE A 70 6.31 0.90 8.78
C PHE A 70 6.86 2.31 8.55
N HIS A 71 6.20 3.09 7.71
CA HIS A 71 6.65 4.44 7.34
C HIS A 71 5.51 5.17 6.62
N THR A 72 5.57 6.52 6.60
CA THR A 72 4.64 7.32 5.80
C THR A 72 5.40 7.97 4.65
N TYR A 73 4.96 7.70 3.43
CA TYR A 73 5.54 8.23 2.20
C TYR A 73 4.71 9.42 1.73
N SER A 74 5.35 10.56 1.52
CA SER A 74 4.62 11.81 1.37
C SER A 74 5.15 12.75 0.27
N ASP A 75 6.06 12.29 -0.59
CA ASP A 75 6.56 13.12 -1.69
C ASP A 75 5.38 13.51 -2.60
N PRO A 76 5.21 14.80 -2.92
CA PRO A 76 4.09 15.21 -3.78
C PRO A 76 4.06 14.53 -5.15
N ARG A 77 5.18 14.00 -5.63
CA ARG A 77 5.28 13.36 -6.95
C ARG A 77 4.99 11.86 -6.92
N ARG A 78 4.77 11.29 -5.72
CA ARG A 78 4.61 9.84 -5.59
C ARG A 78 3.36 9.29 -6.29
N ASP A 79 2.34 10.11 -6.43
CA ASP A 79 1.07 9.74 -7.06
C ASP A 79 0.73 10.76 -8.13
N PRO A 80 0.65 10.38 -9.41
CA PRO A 80 0.40 11.34 -10.48
C PRO A 80 -0.99 11.96 -10.46
N ARG A 81 -1.92 11.38 -9.73
CA ARG A 81 -3.30 11.88 -9.68
C ARG A 81 -3.45 13.08 -8.77
N ARG A 82 -2.77 13.07 -7.61
CA ARG A 82 -2.83 14.13 -6.62
C ARG A 82 -1.86 13.83 -5.48
N HIS A 83 -1.62 14.83 -4.61
CA HIS A 83 -0.73 14.63 -3.47
C HIS A 83 -1.38 13.73 -2.42
N THR A 84 -0.79 12.56 -2.19
CA THR A 84 -1.23 11.61 -1.18
C THR A 84 -0.16 11.40 -0.13
N LEU A 85 -0.60 11.12 1.09
CA LEU A 85 0.26 10.69 2.19
C LEU A 85 -0.08 9.24 2.47
N SER A 86 0.80 8.31 2.13
CA SER A 86 0.51 6.91 2.38
C SER A 86 1.22 6.39 3.61
N THR A 87 0.45 5.95 4.58
CA THR A 87 0.98 5.22 5.73
C THR A 87 0.99 3.74 5.40
N VAL A 88 2.17 3.15 5.42
CA VAL A 88 2.37 1.74 5.08
C VAL A 88 2.37 0.90 6.34
N PHE A 89 1.53 -0.14 6.34
CA PHE A 89 1.45 -1.12 7.41
C PHE A 89 2.06 -2.43 6.97
N LEU A 90 2.61 -3.17 7.94
CA LEU A 90 3.04 -4.54 7.75
C LEU A 90 2.04 -5.46 8.43
N GLY A 91 1.76 -6.61 7.80
CA GLY A 91 0.85 -7.57 8.39
C GLY A 91 0.94 -8.94 7.74
N ARG A 92 0.16 -9.87 8.27
CA ARG A 92 0.06 -11.24 7.76
C ARG A 92 -1.35 -11.51 7.32
N GLY A 93 -1.50 -12.14 6.15
CA GLY A 93 -2.78 -12.49 5.60
C GLY A 93 -3.22 -13.89 5.95
N GLN A 94 -4.53 -14.04 6.17
CA GLN A 94 -5.17 -15.34 6.38
C GLN A 94 -6.36 -15.45 5.45
N GLY A 95 -6.61 -16.65 4.97
CA GLY A 95 -7.73 -16.93 4.08
C GLY A 95 -7.26 -17.31 2.70
N THR A 96 -8.17 -17.20 1.74
CA THR A 96 -7.91 -17.53 0.34
C THR A 96 -7.72 -16.26 -0.46
N LEU A 97 -6.57 -16.09 -1.08
CA LEU A 97 -6.26 -14.94 -1.91
C LEU A 97 -7.15 -14.94 -3.16
N ALA A 98 -7.84 -13.84 -3.39
CA ALA A 98 -8.66 -13.66 -4.58
C ALA A 98 -8.80 -12.17 -4.87
N ALA A 99 -8.59 -11.78 -6.13
CA ALA A 99 -8.78 -10.39 -6.54
C ALA A 99 -10.25 -9.99 -6.41
N ALA A 100 -10.48 -8.75 -6.00
CA ALA A 100 -11.82 -8.20 -5.83
C ALA A 100 -11.79 -6.70 -6.12
N ASP A 101 -12.97 -6.11 -6.30
CA ASP A 101 -13.18 -4.68 -6.52
C ASP A 101 -12.31 -4.12 -7.65
N ASP A 102 -11.39 -3.18 -7.36
CA ASP A 102 -10.59 -2.48 -8.36
C ASP A 102 -9.34 -3.26 -8.79
N ALA A 103 -9.13 -4.46 -8.26
CA ALA A 103 -7.99 -5.29 -8.64
C ALA A 103 -8.37 -6.22 -9.79
N ALA A 104 -7.58 -6.22 -10.86
CA ALA A 104 -7.75 -7.18 -11.95
C ALA A 104 -7.23 -8.56 -11.56
N LYS A 105 -6.15 -8.59 -10.79
CA LYS A 105 -5.51 -9.82 -10.32
C LYS A 105 -4.90 -9.57 -8.95
N ALA A 106 -4.69 -10.64 -8.20
CA ALA A 106 -3.92 -10.63 -6.97
C ALA A 106 -3.00 -11.85 -6.99
N ALA A 107 -1.75 -11.65 -6.57
CA ALA A 107 -0.77 -12.73 -6.60
C ALA A 107 0.32 -12.51 -5.55
N VAL A 108 1.04 -13.59 -5.25
CA VAL A 108 2.17 -13.57 -4.32
C VAL A 108 3.47 -13.39 -5.11
N TYR A 109 4.28 -12.45 -4.68
CA TYR A 109 5.59 -12.18 -5.27
C TYR A 109 6.69 -12.20 -4.22
N HIS A 110 7.92 -12.34 -4.69
CA HIS A 110 9.12 -12.33 -3.85
C HIS A 110 10.04 -11.21 -4.34
N GLU A 111 11.04 -10.86 -3.54
CA GLU A 111 11.95 -9.77 -3.88
C GLU A 111 12.58 -9.93 -5.26
N HIS A 112 12.90 -11.16 -5.64
CA HIS A 112 13.62 -11.44 -6.88
C HIS A 112 12.75 -11.50 -8.13
N ASP A 113 11.42 -11.51 -8.00
CA ASP A 113 10.51 -11.66 -9.13
C ASP A 113 9.43 -10.58 -9.21
N LEU A 114 9.69 -9.41 -8.62
CA LEU A 114 8.71 -8.33 -8.60
C LEU A 114 8.34 -7.89 -10.01
N PRO A 115 7.03 -7.67 -10.27
CA PRO A 115 6.59 -7.13 -11.55
C PRO A 115 6.83 -5.62 -11.61
N PRO A 116 6.57 -4.96 -12.75
CA PRO A 116 6.57 -3.50 -12.79
C PRO A 116 5.54 -2.94 -11.79
N LEU A 117 5.97 -1.98 -11.00
CA LEU A 117 5.17 -1.45 -9.89
C LEU A 117 4.71 -0.02 -10.18
N ALA A 118 3.48 0.28 -9.79
CA ALA A 118 2.89 1.62 -9.90
C ALA A 118 3.34 2.50 -8.74
N PHE A 119 3.13 3.81 -8.87
CA PHE A 119 3.45 4.81 -7.84
C PHE A 119 4.94 4.71 -7.45
N ASP A 120 5.21 4.92 -6.17
CA ASP A 120 6.53 4.73 -5.57
C ASP A 120 6.65 3.35 -4.88
N HIS A 121 5.80 2.39 -5.25
CA HIS A 121 5.76 1.11 -4.54
C HIS A 121 7.05 0.31 -4.70
N GLY A 122 7.81 0.53 -5.76
CA GLY A 122 9.15 -0.05 -5.89
C GLY A 122 10.09 0.44 -4.79
N ASP A 123 10.03 1.73 -4.47
CA ASP A 123 10.83 2.31 -3.39
C ASP A 123 10.38 1.79 -2.03
N ILE A 124 9.07 1.70 -1.83
CA ILE A 124 8.52 1.17 -0.58
C ILE A 124 9.00 -0.25 -0.34
N LEU A 125 8.94 -1.10 -1.37
CA LEU A 125 9.37 -2.48 -1.23
C LEU A 125 10.88 -2.61 -1.06
N ALA A 126 11.67 -1.77 -1.72
CA ALA A 126 13.11 -1.75 -1.50
C ALA A 126 13.43 -1.44 -0.03
N ASP A 127 12.74 -0.45 0.55
CA ASP A 127 12.87 -0.11 1.96
C ASP A 127 12.44 -1.27 2.86
N TYR A 128 11.34 -1.93 2.51
CA TYR A 128 10.82 -3.06 3.28
C TYR A 128 11.79 -4.25 3.29
N PHE A 129 12.31 -4.63 2.12
CA PHE A 129 13.22 -5.76 2.06
C PHE A 129 14.52 -5.47 2.79
N ARG A 130 15.00 -4.22 2.77
CA ARG A 130 16.15 -3.81 3.57
C ARG A 130 15.84 -3.96 5.06
N TYR A 131 14.68 -3.48 5.49
CA TYR A 131 14.23 -3.62 6.87
C TYR A 131 14.19 -5.10 7.30
N ARG A 132 13.69 -5.96 6.43
CA ARG A 132 13.66 -7.41 6.71
C ARG A 132 15.04 -8.00 6.85
N ARG A 133 16.03 -7.53 6.09
CA ARG A 133 17.39 -8.07 6.14
C ARG A 133 18.15 -7.62 7.37
N ASP A 134 18.05 -6.35 7.73
CA ASP A 134 18.95 -5.80 8.76
C ASP A 134 18.29 -4.89 9.79
N GLY A 135 16.97 -4.74 9.73
CA GLY A 135 16.23 -3.91 10.68
C GLY A 135 16.30 -2.40 10.42
N THR A 136 16.92 -1.98 9.32
CA THR A 136 17.03 -0.55 9.01
C THR A 136 15.70 -0.02 8.49
N ARG A 137 15.19 1.01 9.16
CA ARG A 137 13.97 1.70 8.71
C ARG A 137 14.34 2.87 7.79
N PRO A 138 13.39 3.28 6.91
CA PRO A 138 13.59 4.49 6.12
C PRO A 138 13.85 5.70 6.99
N GLY A 139 14.70 6.61 6.49
CA GLY A 139 14.99 7.86 7.17
C GLY A 139 13.86 8.87 7.05
N PRO A 140 13.96 10.00 7.79
CA PRO A 140 12.85 10.97 7.85
C PRO A 140 12.60 11.73 6.54
N LYS A 141 13.50 11.66 5.59
CA LYS A 141 13.35 12.35 4.31
C LYS A 141 12.98 11.38 3.17
N ARG A 142 12.63 10.16 3.50
CA ARG A 142 12.23 9.18 2.51
C ARG A 142 10.77 9.45 2.03
#